data_fb165892f6eea716bb12fbb080fe61e9
#
_entry.id   fb165892f6eea716bb12fbb080fe61e9
#
_cell.length_a   1.000
_cell.length_b   1.000
_cell.length_c   1.000
_cell.angle_alpha   90.00
_cell.angle_beta   90.00
_cell.angle_gamma   90.00
#
_symmetry.space_group_name_H-M   'P 1'
#
loop_
_entity.id
_entity.type
_entity.pdbx_description
1 polymer ?
#
loop_
_entity_poly.entity_id
_entity_poly.type
_entity_poly.pdbx_seq_one_letter_code
_entity_poly.pdbx_strand_id
1 'polypeptide(L)'
;MVFDGSFDPDADPLAGAVDRHPPHLELTFSFTRLYSLTPAWLVLESCPVNKLTFSIILTAVFSTSLVAADKKYKAIFDGKTLEGWTQRNGTATYRVEKKAVVGKTNEGSPNSFLCTDKEYANFDLVFEVKVDDRLNSGVQIRSQTKGGPKGRVNGPQVEIEASGKNGAEAGYLYGEAAGGWMTPADKRKPHKHFKDGKWNRYRVLAKGANIKVWINDELISDLNDEAKLKSHPKGFIGLQVHGIGRGQGPYEVRWRKIKIKELD
;
A
#
# COMPACT_ATOMS: atom_id res chain seq x y z
N MET A 1 15.01 33.65 -9.26
CA MET A 1 13.97 33.03 -10.11
C MET A 1 14.61 31.80 -10.72
N VAL A 2 14.31 30.63 -10.19
CA VAL A 2 14.80 29.34 -10.72
C VAL A 2 13.55 28.60 -11.19
N PHE A 3 13.44 28.39 -12.48
CA PHE A 3 12.40 27.58 -13.09
C PHE A 3 12.67 26.10 -12.77
N ASP A 4 11.77 25.48 -12.04
CA ASP A 4 11.72 24.02 -11.88
C ASP A 4 11.00 23.45 -13.11
N GLY A 5 11.79 22.96 -14.05
CA GLY A 5 11.31 22.26 -15.23
C GLY A 5 11.24 20.77 -14.96
N SER A 6 10.26 20.30 -14.19
CA SER A 6 9.90 18.89 -14.20
C SER A 6 9.21 18.56 -15.53
N PHE A 7 9.98 18.05 -16.48
CA PHE A 7 9.46 17.55 -17.75
C PHE A 7 8.76 16.20 -17.49
N ASP A 8 7.45 16.21 -17.50
CA ASP A 8 6.60 15.02 -17.53
C ASP A 8 6.34 14.64 -19.00
N PRO A 9 6.92 13.55 -19.51
CA PRO A 9 6.71 13.13 -20.90
C PRO A 9 5.32 12.53 -21.17
N ASP A 10 4.44 12.42 -20.18
CA ASP A 10 3.11 11.81 -20.29
C ASP A 10 1.96 12.84 -20.09
N ALA A 11 2.21 14.14 -20.14
CA ALA A 11 1.16 15.15 -20.04
C ALA A 11 0.24 15.12 -21.27
N ASP A 12 -1.03 14.74 -21.08
CA ASP A 12 -2.09 14.77 -22.09
C ASP A 12 -2.60 16.21 -22.26
N PRO A 13 -2.60 16.80 -23.48
CA PRO A 13 -2.97 18.20 -23.72
C PRO A 13 -4.48 18.50 -23.76
N LEU A 14 -5.38 17.59 -23.38
CA LEU A 14 -6.83 17.77 -23.52
C LEU A 14 -7.63 17.59 -22.21
N ALA A 15 -7.37 18.39 -21.17
CA ALA A 15 -8.25 18.50 -20.01
C ALA A 15 -8.74 19.94 -19.80
N GLY A 16 -9.68 20.36 -20.62
CA GLY A 16 -10.43 21.60 -20.46
C GLY A 16 -11.90 21.37 -20.77
N ALA A 17 -12.72 20.97 -19.78
CA ALA A 17 -14.17 21.03 -19.87
C ALA A 17 -14.78 21.35 -18.51
N VAL A 18 -15.51 22.44 -18.51
CA VAL A 18 -16.28 23.07 -17.44
C VAL A 18 -17.38 22.15 -16.95
N ASP A 19 -17.44 21.88 -15.63
CA ASP A 19 -18.56 21.17 -15.01
C ASP A 19 -19.45 22.11 -14.21
N ARG A 20 -20.77 22.03 -14.49
CA ARG A 20 -21.84 22.77 -13.82
C ARG A 20 -22.52 21.84 -12.81
N HIS A 21 -22.55 22.22 -11.56
CA HIS A 21 -23.27 21.53 -10.49
C HIS A 21 -24.79 21.70 -10.62
N PRO A 22 -25.58 20.68 -10.27
CA PRO A 22 -26.94 20.83 -9.73
C PRO A 22 -27.01 20.57 -8.23
N PRO A 23 -28.12 20.99 -7.56
CA PRO A 23 -28.14 21.28 -6.12
C PRO A 23 -28.47 20.10 -5.22
N HIS A 24 -28.13 20.30 -3.96
CA HIS A 24 -28.32 19.46 -2.79
C HIS A 24 -29.75 18.93 -2.56
N LEU A 25 -29.83 17.64 -2.23
CA LEU A 25 -30.99 17.06 -1.56
C LEU A 25 -30.54 16.52 -0.19
N GLU A 26 -30.99 17.18 0.87
CA GLU A 26 -30.85 16.69 2.24
C GLU A 26 -31.88 15.59 2.50
N LEU A 27 -31.44 14.44 2.96
CA LEU A 27 -32.30 13.40 3.52
C LEU A 27 -31.95 13.18 4.99
N THR A 28 -32.83 13.71 5.83
CA THR A 28 -32.85 13.47 7.27
C THR A 28 -33.39 12.08 7.57
N PHE A 29 -32.57 11.23 8.23
CA PHE A 29 -33.07 9.99 8.82
C PHE A 29 -33.23 10.11 10.33
N SER A 30 -34.50 9.93 10.76
CA SER A 30 -34.95 9.89 12.13
C SER A 30 -34.62 8.56 12.80
N PHE A 31 -34.01 8.61 13.97
CA PHE A 31 -33.82 7.45 14.86
C PHE A 31 -35.08 7.15 15.65
N THR A 32 -35.58 5.91 15.58
CA THR A 32 -36.65 5.45 16.47
C THR A 32 -36.31 4.09 17.09
N ARG A 33 -36.20 4.17 18.42
CA ARG A 33 -36.49 3.16 19.46
C ARG A 33 -35.81 1.79 19.50
N LEU A 34 -34.99 1.69 20.55
CA LEU A 34 -34.66 0.47 21.28
C LEU A 34 -35.92 -0.19 21.87
N TYR A 35 -36.08 -1.49 21.65
CA TYR A 35 -36.92 -2.35 22.47
C TYR A 35 -36.04 -3.17 23.41
N SER A 36 -36.29 -2.94 24.71
CA SER A 36 -35.80 -3.76 25.82
C SER A 36 -36.62 -5.05 25.86
N LEU A 37 -35.96 -6.21 25.83
CA LEU A 37 -36.55 -7.51 26.11
C LEU A 37 -36.12 -7.95 27.51
N THR A 38 -37.07 -7.86 28.46
CA THR A 38 -36.96 -8.49 29.78
C THR A 38 -37.25 -9.99 29.68
N PRO A 39 -36.55 -10.86 30.41
CA PRO A 39 -36.83 -12.30 30.42
C PRO A 39 -38.02 -12.58 31.37
N ALA A 40 -39.04 -13.25 30.82
CA ALA A 40 -40.18 -13.79 31.59
C ALA A 40 -39.73 -15.03 32.38
N TRP A 41 -39.97 -15.01 33.69
CA TRP A 41 -39.83 -16.15 34.58
C TRP A 41 -40.94 -17.15 34.31
N LEU A 42 -40.59 -18.37 33.89
CA LEU A 42 -41.55 -19.49 33.82
C LEU A 42 -41.70 -20.12 35.22
N VAL A 43 -42.90 -20.03 35.75
CA VAL A 43 -43.30 -20.83 36.93
C VAL A 43 -43.61 -22.23 36.45
N LEU A 44 -42.88 -23.22 36.94
CA LEU A 44 -43.15 -24.64 36.73
C LEU A 44 -44.02 -25.15 37.86
N GLU A 45 -45.27 -25.40 37.55
CA GLU A 45 -46.15 -26.21 38.41
C GLU A 45 -45.79 -27.70 38.27
N SER A 46 -45.83 -28.37 39.40
CA SER A 46 -45.51 -29.76 39.59
C SER A 46 -46.66 -30.68 39.18
N CYS A 47 -46.38 -31.64 38.29
CA CYS A 47 -47.21 -32.84 38.09
C CYS A 47 -46.39 -34.10 38.21
N PRO A 48 -46.96 -35.19 38.74
CA PRO A 48 -46.19 -36.34 39.22
C PRO A 48 -45.96 -37.43 38.15
N VAL A 49 -44.75 -37.85 38.15
CA VAL A 49 -44.16 -39.17 37.84
C VAL A 49 -44.80 -40.10 36.80
N ASN A 50 -44.10 -40.35 35.74
CA ASN A 50 -43.94 -41.71 35.22
C ASN A 50 -42.52 -41.92 34.69
N LYS A 51 -41.87 -43.00 35.16
CA LYS A 51 -40.47 -43.37 34.82
C LYS A 51 -40.41 -43.85 33.38
N LEU A 52 -40.05 -42.99 32.46
CA LEU A 52 -39.46 -43.38 31.15
C LEU A 52 -38.05 -42.88 31.12
N THR A 53 -37.13 -43.82 31.05
CA THR A 53 -35.70 -43.61 30.84
C THR A 53 -35.50 -42.97 29.46
N PHE A 54 -35.31 -41.66 29.42
CA PHE A 54 -34.83 -40.98 28.24
C PHE A 54 -33.30 -41.02 28.22
N SER A 55 -32.76 -41.88 27.35
CA SER A 55 -31.34 -41.82 26.96
C SER A 55 -31.09 -40.55 26.20
N ILE A 56 -30.55 -39.53 26.88
CA ILE A 56 -30.07 -38.32 26.20
C ILE A 56 -28.75 -38.68 25.54
N ILE A 57 -28.78 -38.92 24.21
CA ILE A 57 -27.58 -38.95 23.39
C ILE A 57 -27.09 -37.53 23.25
N LEU A 58 -26.13 -37.14 24.10
CA LEU A 58 -25.43 -35.86 24.00
C LEU A 58 -24.46 -35.94 22.81
N THR A 59 -24.95 -35.57 21.60
CA THR A 59 -24.08 -35.36 20.46
C THR A 59 -23.27 -34.10 20.71
N ALA A 60 -22.05 -34.26 21.20
CA ALA A 60 -21.07 -33.19 21.28
C ALA A 60 -20.68 -32.81 19.85
N VAL A 61 -21.29 -31.72 19.33
CA VAL A 61 -20.85 -31.09 18.10
C VAL A 61 -19.50 -30.40 18.42
N PHE A 62 -18.41 -31.11 18.12
CA PHE A 62 -17.07 -30.52 18.12
C PHE A 62 -17.03 -29.50 16.95
N SER A 63 -17.39 -28.27 17.22
CA SER A 63 -17.06 -27.14 16.34
C SER A 63 -15.54 -27.00 16.34
N THR A 64 -14.89 -27.63 15.38
CA THR A 64 -13.48 -27.33 15.08
C THR A 64 -13.41 -25.91 14.54
N SER A 65 -13.24 -24.95 15.44
CA SER A 65 -12.83 -23.61 15.04
C SER A 65 -11.49 -23.73 14.36
N LEU A 66 -11.48 -23.60 13.03
CA LEU A 66 -10.25 -23.50 12.27
C LEU A 66 -9.59 -22.18 12.69
N VAL A 67 -8.71 -22.25 13.70
CA VAL A 67 -7.86 -21.12 14.08
C VAL A 67 -6.95 -20.88 12.90
N ALA A 68 -7.27 -19.88 12.08
CA ALA A 68 -6.38 -19.42 11.03
C ALA A 68 -5.03 -19.07 11.69
N ALA A 69 -4.00 -19.85 11.37
CA ALA A 69 -2.66 -19.62 11.90
C ALA A 69 -2.27 -18.16 11.57
N ASP A 70 -1.96 -17.38 12.60
CA ASP A 70 -1.54 -15.99 12.39
C ASP A 70 -0.26 -15.97 11.56
N LYS A 71 -0.40 -15.59 10.28
CA LYS A 71 0.70 -15.57 9.33
C LYS A 71 1.72 -14.54 9.78
N LYS A 72 2.92 -14.98 10.11
CA LYS A 72 4.01 -14.10 10.56
C LYS A 72 4.64 -13.35 9.39
N TYR A 73 5.20 -12.18 9.64
CA TYR A 73 6.03 -11.48 8.68
C TYR A 73 7.26 -12.31 8.30
N LYS A 74 7.51 -12.42 7.00
CA LYS A 74 8.71 -13.04 6.42
C LYS A 74 9.59 -11.95 5.80
N ALA A 75 10.90 -12.02 6.00
CA ALA A 75 11.84 -11.16 5.30
C ALA A 75 11.82 -11.52 3.81
N ILE A 76 11.70 -10.50 2.94
CA ILE A 76 11.85 -10.62 1.48
C ILE A 76 13.16 -10.01 1.00
N PHE A 77 13.95 -9.47 1.91
CA PHE A 77 15.35 -9.08 1.74
C PHE A 77 16.14 -9.60 2.94
N ASP A 78 17.20 -10.35 2.68
CA ASP A 78 18.00 -11.04 3.69
C ASP A 78 19.06 -10.14 4.37
N GLY A 79 19.25 -8.93 3.84
CA GLY A 79 20.26 -7.99 4.31
C GLY A 79 21.69 -8.28 3.79
N LYS A 80 21.87 -9.24 2.87
CA LYS A 80 23.18 -9.70 2.39
C LYS A 80 23.27 -9.73 0.86
N THR A 81 22.21 -10.17 0.18
CA THR A 81 22.23 -10.38 -1.28
C THR A 81 20.98 -9.74 -1.93
N LEU A 82 21.00 -9.62 -3.24
CA LEU A 82 19.83 -9.25 -4.04
C LEU A 82 19.17 -10.48 -4.69
N GLU A 83 19.41 -11.66 -4.16
CA GLU A 83 18.75 -12.88 -4.62
C GLU A 83 17.23 -12.78 -4.46
N GLY A 84 16.48 -13.20 -5.47
CA GLY A 84 15.01 -13.04 -5.53
C GLY A 84 14.55 -11.63 -5.95
N TRP A 85 15.49 -10.79 -6.44
CA TRP A 85 15.22 -9.46 -6.95
C TRP A 85 15.83 -9.26 -8.33
N THR A 86 15.07 -8.71 -9.26
CA THR A 86 15.50 -8.40 -10.63
C THR A 86 15.32 -6.92 -10.93
N GLN A 87 16.36 -6.25 -11.44
CA GLN A 87 16.25 -4.87 -11.89
C GLN A 87 15.46 -4.78 -13.19
N ARG A 88 14.53 -3.82 -13.25
CA ARG A 88 13.71 -3.49 -14.42
C ARG A 88 13.79 -2.01 -14.70
N ASN A 89 13.63 -1.64 -15.98
CA ASN A 89 13.80 -0.28 -16.48
C ASN A 89 15.14 0.36 -16.06
N GLY A 90 15.45 1.47 -16.64
CA GLY A 90 16.54 2.36 -16.26
C GLY A 90 17.91 1.73 -16.06
N THR A 91 18.85 2.57 -15.68
CA THR A 91 20.27 2.19 -15.53
C THR A 91 20.85 2.60 -14.17
N ALA A 92 20.00 2.92 -13.19
CA ALA A 92 20.44 3.10 -11.81
C ALA A 92 21.15 1.82 -11.30
N THR A 93 22.01 1.98 -10.32
CA THR A 93 22.70 0.83 -9.73
C THR A 93 22.11 0.47 -8.38
N TYR A 94 22.07 -0.85 -8.11
CA TYR A 94 21.64 -1.37 -6.82
C TYR A 94 22.73 -2.22 -6.20
N ARG A 95 22.99 -2.04 -4.92
CA ARG A 95 23.95 -2.81 -4.13
C ARG A 95 23.46 -3.05 -2.72
N VAL A 96 24.07 -3.99 -2.04
CA VAL A 96 23.84 -4.19 -0.61
C VAL A 96 24.96 -3.53 0.19
N GLU A 97 24.60 -2.69 1.16
CA GLU A 97 25.53 -2.01 2.04
C GLU A 97 24.92 -1.89 3.44
N LYS A 98 25.62 -2.31 4.49
CA LYS A 98 25.20 -2.22 5.90
C LYS A 98 23.77 -2.77 6.14
N LYS A 99 23.47 -3.93 5.55
CA LYS A 99 22.16 -4.61 5.62
C LYS A 99 21.02 -3.80 4.99
N ALA A 100 21.29 -2.91 4.05
CA ALA A 100 20.32 -2.18 3.27
C ALA A 100 20.54 -2.41 1.77
N VAL A 101 19.46 -2.41 1.00
CA VAL A 101 19.51 -2.17 -0.45
C VAL A 101 19.80 -0.69 -0.63
N VAL A 102 20.81 -0.36 -1.42
CA VAL A 102 21.15 1.01 -1.78
C VAL A 102 20.99 1.16 -3.29
N GLY A 103 20.03 2.00 -3.68
CA GLY A 103 19.84 2.44 -5.04
C GLY A 103 20.57 3.77 -5.26
N LYS A 104 21.30 3.88 -6.36
CA LYS A 104 22.02 5.10 -6.73
C LYS A 104 21.61 5.52 -8.13
N THR A 105 21.25 6.78 -8.27
CA THR A 105 20.87 7.36 -9.56
C THR A 105 22.00 7.28 -10.58
N ASN A 106 21.59 7.18 -11.85
CA ASN A 106 22.49 7.33 -12.99
C ASN A 106 21.95 8.47 -13.87
N GLU A 107 22.79 9.42 -14.18
CA GLU A 107 22.44 10.62 -14.94
C GLU A 107 21.84 10.25 -16.30
N GLY A 108 20.70 10.88 -16.65
CA GLY A 108 19.97 10.63 -17.88
C GLY A 108 19.22 9.29 -17.94
N SER A 109 19.24 8.52 -16.86
CA SER A 109 18.46 7.28 -16.76
C SER A 109 16.97 7.60 -16.54
N PRO A 110 16.04 6.88 -17.19
CA PRO A 110 14.66 6.84 -16.71
C PRO A 110 14.57 6.14 -15.35
N ASN A 111 13.37 6.15 -14.76
CA ASN A 111 13.10 5.42 -13.50
C ASN A 111 13.60 3.97 -13.60
N SER A 112 14.29 3.53 -12.55
CA SER A 112 14.76 2.16 -12.39
C SER A 112 14.07 1.51 -11.21
N PHE A 113 13.82 0.22 -11.27
CA PHE A 113 13.11 -0.53 -10.23
C PHE A 113 13.84 -1.83 -9.93
N LEU A 114 14.13 -2.10 -8.67
CA LEU A 114 14.56 -3.42 -8.21
C LEU A 114 13.30 -4.17 -7.72
N CYS A 115 12.86 -5.16 -8.48
CA CYS A 115 11.57 -5.83 -8.33
C CYS A 115 11.75 -7.23 -7.75
N THR A 116 10.85 -7.65 -6.85
CA THR A 116 10.80 -9.05 -6.42
C THR A 116 10.46 -9.98 -7.58
N ASP A 117 11.09 -11.16 -7.64
CA ASP A 117 10.74 -12.19 -8.61
C ASP A 117 9.38 -12.83 -8.27
N LYS A 118 9.03 -12.86 -6.97
CA LYS A 118 7.72 -13.29 -6.48
C LYS A 118 6.72 -12.14 -6.57
N GLU A 119 5.47 -12.48 -6.92
CA GLU A 119 4.33 -11.58 -6.94
C GLU A 119 3.44 -11.76 -5.70
N TYR A 120 2.77 -10.67 -5.33
CA TYR A 120 1.90 -10.59 -4.15
C TYR A 120 0.55 -9.97 -4.51
N ALA A 121 -0.54 -10.50 -3.93
CA ALA A 121 -1.90 -10.00 -4.07
C ALA A 121 -2.34 -9.21 -2.82
N ASN A 122 -2.76 -9.92 -1.77
CA ASN A 122 -3.11 -9.32 -0.48
C ASN A 122 -1.93 -9.47 0.49
N PHE A 123 -1.54 -8.38 1.12
CA PHE A 123 -0.37 -8.41 2.00
C PHE A 123 -0.34 -7.25 2.99
N ASP A 124 0.48 -7.41 4.01
CA ASP A 124 0.93 -6.37 4.93
C ASP A 124 2.46 -6.29 4.80
N LEU A 125 2.96 -5.22 4.20
CA LEU A 125 4.38 -4.97 3.90
C LEU A 125 4.92 -3.94 4.88
N VAL A 126 6.10 -4.20 5.46
CA VAL A 126 6.82 -3.23 6.27
C VAL A 126 8.24 -3.09 5.80
N PHE A 127 8.74 -1.87 5.82
CA PHE A 127 10.14 -1.57 5.49
C PHE A 127 10.58 -0.26 6.15
N GLU A 128 11.89 -0.04 6.21
CA GLU A 128 12.46 1.25 6.54
C GLU A 128 13.17 1.83 5.32
N VAL A 129 13.00 3.13 5.09
CA VAL A 129 13.60 3.85 3.96
C VAL A 129 14.28 5.14 4.42
N LYS A 130 15.37 5.49 3.76
CA LYS A 130 16.03 6.79 3.84
C LYS A 130 16.39 7.22 2.42
N VAL A 131 16.02 8.43 2.05
CA VAL A 131 16.29 9.01 0.72
C VAL A 131 17.03 10.32 0.87
N ASP A 132 17.87 10.65 -0.10
CA ASP A 132 18.53 11.96 -0.18
C ASP A 132 17.49 13.05 -0.49
N ASP A 133 17.64 14.23 0.08
CA ASP A 133 16.63 15.29 0.12
C ASP A 133 16.17 15.83 -1.26
N ARG A 134 16.91 15.53 -2.32
CA ARG A 134 16.59 15.96 -3.69
C ARG A 134 16.10 14.82 -4.58
N LEU A 135 15.95 13.64 -4.02
CA LEU A 135 15.53 12.48 -4.79
C LEU A 135 14.09 12.10 -4.42
N ASN A 136 13.23 12.00 -5.44
CA ASN A 136 11.98 11.26 -5.35
C ASN A 136 12.27 9.76 -5.44
N SER A 137 11.43 8.96 -4.84
CA SER A 137 11.48 7.52 -4.86
C SER A 137 10.09 6.94 -4.63
N GLY A 138 9.96 5.63 -4.60
CA GLY A 138 8.71 4.94 -4.30
C GLY A 138 8.90 3.45 -4.10
N VAL A 139 7.85 2.82 -3.61
CA VAL A 139 7.74 1.36 -3.58
C VAL A 139 6.53 0.95 -4.41
N GLN A 140 6.81 0.31 -5.54
CA GLN A 140 5.81 -0.33 -6.39
C GLN A 140 5.15 -1.48 -5.63
N ILE A 141 3.83 -1.59 -5.73
CA ILE A 141 3.05 -2.68 -5.14
C ILE A 141 2.12 -3.28 -6.19
N ARG A 142 1.99 -4.60 -6.22
CA ARG A 142 1.16 -5.29 -7.23
C ARG A 142 1.47 -4.88 -8.66
N SER A 143 2.65 -4.35 -8.92
CA SER A 143 3.02 -3.79 -10.22
C SER A 143 3.45 -4.87 -11.20
N GLN A 144 3.43 -4.52 -12.47
CA GLN A 144 3.64 -5.42 -13.60
C GLN A 144 4.63 -4.77 -14.59
N THR A 145 5.04 -5.53 -15.61
CA THR A 145 5.75 -4.98 -16.77
C THR A 145 4.87 -5.07 -18.01
N LYS A 146 4.73 -3.98 -18.73
CA LYS A 146 4.01 -3.93 -20.01
C LYS A 146 4.96 -4.30 -21.15
N GLY A 147 4.56 -5.26 -21.99
CA GLY A 147 5.40 -5.68 -23.11
C GLY A 147 6.48 -6.72 -22.76
N GLY A 148 6.29 -7.48 -21.70
CA GLY A 148 7.19 -8.58 -21.29
C GLY A 148 8.17 -8.21 -20.17
N PRO A 149 9.08 -9.10 -19.78
CA PRO A 149 9.94 -8.94 -18.59
C PRO A 149 10.85 -7.70 -18.61
N LYS A 150 11.22 -7.22 -19.80
CA LYS A 150 12.04 -6.01 -20.00
C LYS A 150 11.20 -4.76 -20.29
N GLY A 151 9.88 -4.89 -20.26
CA GLY A 151 8.95 -3.81 -20.54
C GLY A 151 8.88 -2.78 -19.43
N ARG A 152 8.13 -1.69 -19.69
CA ARG A 152 7.96 -0.62 -18.70
C ARG A 152 7.22 -1.13 -17.47
N VAL A 153 7.77 -0.86 -16.30
CA VAL A 153 7.09 -1.07 -15.01
C VAL A 153 5.86 -0.15 -14.96
N ASN A 154 4.74 -0.71 -14.53
CA ASN A 154 3.50 0.02 -14.35
C ASN A 154 2.72 -0.54 -13.16
N GLY A 155 1.93 0.33 -12.53
CA GLY A 155 1.06 -0.05 -11.43
C GLY A 155 1.13 0.91 -10.24
N PRO A 156 0.44 0.55 -9.14
CA PRO A 156 0.40 1.38 -7.94
C PRO A 156 1.78 1.54 -7.30
N GLN A 157 2.13 2.76 -6.95
CA GLN A 157 3.34 3.15 -6.24
C GLN A 157 2.96 3.85 -4.93
N VAL A 158 3.60 3.46 -3.85
CA VAL A 158 3.60 4.21 -2.59
C VAL A 158 4.75 5.20 -2.67
N GLU A 159 4.42 6.50 -2.68
CA GLU A 159 5.40 7.57 -2.82
C GLU A 159 6.36 7.65 -1.64
N ILE A 160 7.61 7.93 -1.95
CA ILE A 160 8.69 8.25 -1.01
C ILE A 160 9.32 9.54 -1.49
N GLU A 161 9.10 10.60 -0.75
CA GLU A 161 9.62 11.92 -1.08
C GLU A 161 10.06 12.63 0.19
N ALA A 162 11.23 13.28 0.16
CA ALA A 162 11.61 14.19 1.21
C ALA A 162 10.61 15.36 1.27
N SER A 163 10.44 15.99 2.42
CA SER A 163 9.49 17.08 2.66
C SER A 163 9.87 18.35 1.90
N GLY A 164 9.82 18.28 0.57
CA GLY A 164 10.09 19.41 -0.31
C GLY A 164 9.11 20.58 -0.15
N LYS A 165 9.18 21.56 -1.05
CA LYS A 165 8.38 22.80 -1.02
C LYS A 165 6.87 22.55 -0.96
N ASN A 166 6.38 21.44 -1.45
CA ASN A 166 4.95 21.12 -1.53
C ASN A 166 4.43 20.30 -0.36
N GLY A 167 5.27 20.05 0.65
CA GLY A 167 4.85 19.41 1.89
C GLY A 167 4.52 17.95 1.74
N ALA A 168 5.43 17.21 1.13
CA ALA A 168 5.51 15.78 1.10
C ALA A 168 4.26 15.05 0.57
N GLU A 169 4.41 14.50 -0.59
CA GLU A 169 3.47 13.54 -1.17
C GLU A 169 3.79 12.10 -0.70
N ALA A 170 4.76 11.95 0.20
CA ALA A 170 5.16 10.68 0.78
C ALA A 170 3.98 9.91 1.37
N GLY A 171 3.86 8.62 1.03
CA GLY A 171 2.79 7.75 1.51
C GLY A 171 1.48 7.81 0.73
N TYR A 172 1.31 8.75 -0.19
CA TYR A 172 0.19 8.73 -1.13
C TYR A 172 0.45 7.75 -2.28
N LEU A 173 -0.61 7.42 -3.01
CA LEU A 173 -0.56 6.42 -4.08
C LEU A 173 -0.54 7.10 -5.45
N TYR A 174 0.48 6.79 -6.21
CA TYR A 174 0.67 7.16 -7.60
C TYR A 174 0.54 5.93 -8.50
N GLY A 175 0.08 6.09 -9.73
CA GLY A 175 0.02 5.05 -10.76
C GLY A 175 1.17 5.22 -11.75
N GLU A 176 2.32 4.62 -11.47
CA GLU A 176 3.47 4.60 -12.39
C GLU A 176 3.05 4.01 -13.73
N ALA A 177 3.13 4.80 -14.81
CA ALA A 177 2.62 4.43 -16.13
C ALA A 177 1.21 3.79 -16.12
N ALA A 178 0.37 4.17 -15.13
CA ALA A 178 -0.96 3.64 -14.88
C ALA A 178 -1.96 4.75 -14.52
N GLY A 179 -1.87 5.89 -15.18
CA GLY A 179 -2.82 7.00 -15.08
C GLY A 179 -2.50 8.06 -14.02
N GLY A 180 -1.29 8.10 -13.48
CA GLY A 180 -0.87 9.15 -12.56
C GLY A 180 -1.49 9.01 -11.16
N TRP A 181 -1.81 10.10 -10.49
CA TRP A 181 -2.25 10.09 -9.09
C TRP A 181 -3.49 9.21 -8.86
N MET A 182 -3.32 8.17 -8.06
CA MET A 182 -4.42 7.31 -7.60
C MET A 182 -5.11 7.93 -6.39
N THR A 183 -4.36 8.54 -5.46
CA THR A 183 -4.94 9.32 -4.36
C THR A 183 -5.50 10.63 -4.90
N PRO A 184 -6.80 10.93 -4.71
CA PRO A 184 -7.42 12.18 -5.16
C PRO A 184 -6.74 13.42 -4.60
N ALA A 185 -6.72 14.53 -5.36
CA ALA A 185 -6.03 15.76 -4.99
C ALA A 185 -6.53 16.36 -3.67
N ASP A 186 -7.84 16.30 -3.42
CA ASP A 186 -8.48 16.78 -2.19
C ASP A 186 -8.07 15.97 -0.93
N LYS A 187 -7.58 14.72 -1.13
CA LYS A 187 -7.09 13.83 -0.06
C LYS A 187 -5.58 13.89 0.13
N ARG A 188 -4.84 14.45 -0.82
CA ARG A 188 -3.39 14.64 -0.70
C ARG A 188 -3.11 15.92 0.09
N LYS A 189 -2.96 15.79 1.40
CA LYS A 189 -2.66 16.91 2.29
C LYS A 189 -1.18 16.93 2.63
N PRO A 190 -0.51 18.10 2.56
CA PRO A 190 0.86 18.22 3.05
C PRO A 190 1.00 17.75 4.49
N HIS A 191 2.05 16.98 4.78
CA HIS A 191 2.30 16.48 6.13
C HIS A 191 3.82 16.42 6.43
N LYS A 192 4.16 16.30 7.72
CA LYS A 192 5.56 16.26 8.20
C LYS A 192 5.90 14.92 8.89
N HIS A 193 5.19 13.84 8.52
CA HIS A 193 5.40 12.52 9.13
C HIS A 193 6.64 11.83 8.56
N PHE A 194 7.00 12.10 7.30
CA PHE A 194 8.30 11.73 6.75
C PHE A 194 9.39 12.65 7.33
N LYS A 195 10.50 12.05 7.78
CA LYS A 195 11.63 12.77 8.41
C LYS A 195 12.83 12.75 7.47
N ASP A 196 13.15 13.90 6.89
CA ASP A 196 14.24 14.06 5.94
C ASP A 196 15.58 13.62 6.54
N GLY A 197 16.42 13.00 5.75
CA GLY A 197 17.73 12.50 6.16
C GLY A 197 17.70 11.43 7.27
N LYS A 198 16.55 10.92 7.66
CA LYS A 198 16.37 9.87 8.67
C LYS A 198 15.79 8.59 8.07
N TRP A 199 15.92 7.48 8.81
CA TRP A 199 15.18 6.28 8.50
C TRP A 199 13.72 6.47 8.86
N ASN A 200 12.82 6.26 7.89
CA ASN A 200 11.37 6.30 8.07
C ASN A 200 10.81 4.88 7.94
N ARG A 201 9.92 4.53 8.85
CA ARG A 201 9.21 3.24 8.79
C ARG A 201 7.94 3.40 7.99
N TYR A 202 7.79 2.56 6.98
CA TYR A 202 6.56 2.41 6.21
C TYR A 202 5.86 1.10 6.57
N ARG A 203 4.54 1.14 6.57
CA ARG A 203 3.67 -0.03 6.54
C ARG A 203 2.65 0.17 5.44
N VAL A 204 2.45 -0.86 4.62
CA VAL A 204 1.49 -0.86 3.51
C VAL A 204 0.60 -2.09 3.65
N LEU A 205 -0.67 -1.88 3.96
CA LEU A 205 -1.68 -2.92 4.00
C LEU A 205 -2.48 -2.88 2.71
N ALA A 206 -2.34 -3.91 1.86
CA ALA A 206 -3.10 -4.05 0.62
C ALA A 206 -4.04 -5.25 0.73
N LYS A 207 -5.36 -5.01 0.73
CA LYS A 207 -6.39 -6.04 0.80
C LYS A 207 -7.53 -5.72 -0.16
N GLY A 208 -7.72 -6.55 -1.21
CA GLY A 208 -8.67 -6.24 -2.28
C GLY A 208 -8.36 -4.87 -2.88
N ALA A 209 -9.37 -4.03 -3.02
CA ALA A 209 -9.27 -2.66 -3.52
C ALA A 209 -8.89 -1.63 -2.45
N ASN A 210 -8.61 -2.06 -1.22
CA ASN A 210 -8.20 -1.15 -0.15
C ASN A 210 -6.69 -1.20 0.07
N ILE A 211 -6.06 -0.03 0.03
CA ILE A 211 -4.64 0.17 0.33
C ILE A 211 -4.51 1.24 1.39
N LYS A 212 -3.91 0.85 2.53
CA LYS A 212 -3.59 1.77 3.62
C LYS A 212 -2.08 1.91 3.76
N VAL A 213 -1.63 3.13 3.97
CA VAL A 213 -0.20 3.45 4.12
C VAL A 213 0.02 4.24 5.40
N TRP A 214 0.99 3.79 6.19
CA TRP A 214 1.46 4.48 7.39
C TRP A 214 2.94 4.87 7.23
N ILE A 215 3.29 6.03 7.74
CA ILE A 215 4.68 6.51 7.87
C ILE A 215 4.92 6.82 9.35
N ASN A 216 5.91 6.18 9.96
CA ASN A 216 6.29 6.37 11.36
C ASN A 216 5.08 6.24 12.32
N ASP A 217 4.22 5.25 12.05
CA ASP A 217 2.99 4.89 12.74
C ASP A 217 1.77 5.78 12.46
N GLU A 218 1.92 6.87 11.73
CA GLU A 218 0.81 7.73 11.33
C GLU A 218 0.17 7.26 10.03
N LEU A 219 -1.16 7.16 9.99
CA LEU A 219 -1.94 6.80 8.80
C LEU A 219 -1.94 8.00 7.83
N ILE A 220 -1.33 7.81 6.66
CA ILE A 220 -1.24 8.85 5.62
C ILE A 220 -2.31 8.67 4.55
N SER A 221 -2.50 7.44 4.09
CA SER A 221 -3.44 7.12 3.01
C SER A 221 -4.31 5.94 3.38
N ASP A 222 -5.60 6.05 3.06
CA ASP A 222 -6.59 4.97 3.07
C ASP A 222 -7.39 5.08 1.77
N LEU A 223 -6.88 4.43 0.72
CA LEU A 223 -7.50 4.43 -0.60
C LEU A 223 -8.31 3.14 -0.78
N ASN A 224 -9.58 3.30 -1.12
CA ASN A 224 -10.43 2.21 -1.56
C ASN A 224 -11.01 2.54 -2.93
N ASP A 225 -10.44 1.95 -4.00
CA ASP A 225 -10.81 2.28 -5.38
C ASP A 225 -10.70 1.04 -6.27
N GLU A 226 -11.82 0.35 -6.45
CA GLU A 226 -11.87 -0.86 -7.28
C GLU A 226 -11.56 -0.57 -8.75
N ALA A 227 -12.01 0.58 -9.26
CA ALA A 227 -11.83 0.92 -10.67
C ALA A 227 -10.35 1.09 -11.02
N LYS A 228 -9.59 1.80 -10.17
CA LYS A 228 -8.15 2.02 -10.37
C LYS A 228 -7.31 0.79 -10.08
N LEU A 229 -7.70 -0.04 -9.12
CA LEU A 229 -6.91 -1.20 -8.67
C LEU A 229 -7.28 -2.51 -9.39
N LYS A 230 -8.36 -2.53 -10.18
CA LYS A 230 -8.82 -3.71 -10.92
C LYS A 230 -7.76 -4.29 -11.86
N SER A 231 -6.98 -3.45 -12.51
CA SER A 231 -5.93 -3.87 -13.45
C SER A 231 -4.69 -4.46 -12.77
N HIS A 232 -4.52 -4.23 -11.47
CA HIS A 232 -3.35 -4.64 -10.68
C HIS A 232 -3.76 -5.44 -9.43
N PRO A 233 -4.45 -6.59 -9.58
CA PRO A 233 -4.90 -7.39 -8.44
C PRO A 233 -3.72 -8.13 -7.76
N LYS A 234 -2.63 -8.33 -8.50
CA LYS A 234 -1.41 -9.04 -8.09
C LYS A 234 -0.23 -8.57 -8.93
N GLY A 235 0.96 -8.57 -8.35
CA GLY A 235 2.20 -8.23 -9.03
C GLY A 235 3.37 -8.13 -8.05
N PHE A 236 4.52 -7.69 -8.54
CA PHE A 236 5.74 -7.59 -7.74
C PHE A 236 5.73 -6.38 -6.78
N ILE A 237 6.65 -6.41 -5.81
CA ILE A 237 7.10 -5.25 -5.05
C ILE A 237 8.37 -4.72 -5.73
N GLY A 238 8.44 -3.40 -5.99
CA GLY A 238 9.60 -2.79 -6.66
C GLY A 238 10.12 -1.56 -5.92
N LEU A 239 11.43 -1.47 -5.75
CA LEU A 239 12.12 -0.35 -5.11
C LEU A 239 12.58 0.63 -6.20
N GLN A 240 12.00 1.82 -6.24
CA GLN A 240 12.29 2.80 -7.29
C GLN A 240 13.53 3.63 -6.97
N VAL A 241 14.38 3.80 -7.98
CA VAL A 241 15.32 4.93 -8.08
C VAL A 241 14.81 5.83 -9.19
N HIS A 242 14.34 7.01 -8.83
CA HIS A 242 13.80 7.97 -9.81
C HIS A 242 14.87 8.44 -10.77
N GLY A 243 14.49 8.65 -12.02
CA GLY A 243 15.35 9.24 -13.04
C GLY A 243 15.75 10.67 -12.69
N ILE A 244 16.97 11.03 -13.08
CA ILE A 244 17.48 12.39 -12.89
C ILE A 244 17.99 12.95 -14.23
N GLY A 245 17.87 14.27 -14.39
CA GLY A 245 18.41 14.96 -15.54
C GLY A 245 19.94 14.99 -15.55
N ARG A 246 20.51 15.42 -16.68
CA ARG A 246 21.96 15.63 -16.82
C ARG A 246 22.42 16.74 -15.86
N GLY A 247 23.61 16.57 -15.27
CA GLY A 247 24.19 17.49 -14.31
C GLY A 247 23.57 17.44 -12.93
N GLN A 248 22.69 16.45 -12.65
CA GLN A 248 22.10 16.22 -11.33
C GLN A 248 22.67 15.00 -10.65
N GLY A 249 22.69 15.05 -9.31
CA GLY A 249 23.12 13.92 -8.47
C GLY A 249 24.65 13.76 -8.38
N PRO A 250 25.16 12.54 -8.12
CA PRO A 250 24.36 11.34 -7.85
C PRO A 250 23.64 11.41 -6.51
N TYR A 251 22.44 10.84 -6.43
CA TYR A 251 21.65 10.70 -5.20
C TYR A 251 21.46 9.23 -4.86
N GLU A 252 21.17 8.96 -3.58
CA GLU A 252 20.93 7.61 -3.09
C GLU A 252 19.61 7.51 -2.33
N VAL A 253 18.98 6.35 -2.47
CA VAL A 253 17.87 5.90 -1.62
C VAL A 253 18.22 4.53 -1.05
N ARG A 254 17.85 4.29 0.20
CA ARG A 254 18.24 3.10 0.96
C ARG A 254 17.02 2.46 1.59
N TRP A 255 16.86 1.13 1.45
CA TRP A 255 15.79 0.35 2.07
C TRP A 255 16.37 -0.77 2.92
N ARG A 256 15.75 -1.05 4.05
CA ARG A 256 16.12 -2.16 4.93
C ARG A 256 14.93 -2.75 5.68
N LYS A 257 15.13 -3.89 6.33
CA LYS A 257 14.11 -4.57 7.14
C LYS A 257 12.82 -4.82 6.36
N ILE A 258 12.95 -5.15 5.07
CA ILE A 258 11.81 -5.36 4.17
C ILE A 258 11.20 -6.72 4.51
N LYS A 259 9.97 -6.70 5.02
CA LYS A 259 9.24 -7.91 5.44
C LYS A 259 7.81 -7.84 4.96
N ILE A 260 7.24 -8.99 4.63
CA ILE A 260 5.87 -9.11 4.16
C ILE A 260 5.12 -10.21 4.91
N LYS A 261 3.84 -9.98 5.17
CA LYS A 261 2.87 -10.96 5.64
C LYS A 261 1.82 -11.10 4.54
N GLU A 262 1.77 -12.25 3.87
CA GLU A 262 0.73 -12.53 2.88
C GLU A 262 -0.60 -12.77 3.60
N LEU A 263 -1.66 -12.19 3.07
CA LEU A 263 -3.03 -12.27 3.57
C LEU A 263 -3.87 -13.11 2.63
N ASP A 264 -4.95 -13.66 3.16
CA ASP A 264 -5.96 -14.41 2.39
C ASP A 264 -6.94 -13.47 1.72
#